data_7b8ae12f88d49077f0ab4b8457b08d40
#
_entry.id   7b8ae12f88d49077f0ab4b8457b08d40
#
_cell.length_a   1.000
_cell.length_b   1.000
_cell.length_c   1.000
_cell.angle_alpha   90.00
_cell.angle_beta   90.00
_cell.angle_gamma   90.00
#
_symmetry.space_group_name_H-M   'P 1'
#
loop_
_entity.id
_entity.type
_entity.pdbx_description
1 polymer ?
#
loop_
_entity_poly.entity_id
_entity_poly.type
_entity_poly.pdbx_seq_one_letter_code
_entity_poly.pdbx_strand_id
1 'polypeptide(L)'
;MAQIVGNLVPEDDYTHELGPEENFNESVYFNFFDPAQNRGGFLRIGNRANEGYAEVTVMLWNPDGSAGFIYGKPAISDNSAWKAAGLEIEVLRPAEYLRTTYRGDLLMLADPRAMADPGRAFKENPKQPVSLTLEHSAVGPLYGHV
;
A
#
# COMPACT_ATOMS: atom_id res chain seq x y z
N MET A 1 21.03 -3.91 -14.17
CA MET A 1 21.26 -4.53 -12.84
C MET A 1 20.82 -3.56 -11.75
N ALA A 2 20.10 -4.06 -10.79
CA ALA A 2 19.72 -3.26 -9.62
C ALA A 2 20.97 -2.78 -8.87
N GLN A 3 20.97 -1.51 -8.46
CA GLN A 3 22.02 -0.96 -7.59
C GLN A 3 21.50 -0.96 -6.16
N ILE A 4 22.23 -1.58 -5.26
CA ILE A 4 21.87 -1.70 -3.86
C ILE A 4 23.01 -1.16 -2.99
N VAL A 5 22.64 -0.37 -1.99
CA VAL A 5 23.56 0.17 -0.99
C VAL A 5 23.09 -0.32 0.39
N GLY A 6 23.98 -0.95 1.13
CA GLY A 6 23.69 -1.52 2.45
C GLY A 6 23.49 -3.04 2.40
N ASN A 7 22.76 -3.55 3.37
CA ASN A 7 22.63 -5.00 3.62
C ASN A 7 21.42 -5.66 2.95
N LEU A 8 20.85 -5.02 1.91
CA LEU A 8 19.72 -5.56 1.17
C LEU A 8 20.18 -6.49 0.04
N VAL A 9 19.32 -7.43 -0.30
CA VAL A 9 19.38 -8.22 -1.51
C VAL A 9 18.11 -7.98 -2.34
N PRO A 10 18.13 -8.21 -3.67
CA PRO A 10 16.94 -7.96 -4.49
C PRO A 10 15.69 -8.71 -4.01
N GLU A 11 15.89 -9.88 -3.44
CA GLU A 11 14.83 -10.75 -2.93
C GLU A 11 14.09 -10.18 -1.71
N ASP A 12 14.62 -9.14 -1.07
CA ASP A 12 13.94 -8.44 0.05
C ASP A 12 12.67 -7.69 -0.39
N ASP A 13 12.43 -7.56 -1.70
CA ASP A 13 11.15 -7.07 -2.21
C ASP A 13 9.99 -8.06 -1.98
N TYR A 14 10.28 -9.35 -1.84
CA TYR A 14 9.28 -10.37 -1.52
C TYR A 14 8.99 -10.42 -0.02
N THR A 15 7.89 -11.09 0.33
CA THR A 15 7.64 -11.44 1.74
C THR A 15 8.69 -12.45 2.23
N HIS A 16 9.04 -12.33 3.51
CA HIS A 16 9.98 -13.24 4.16
C HIS A 16 9.27 -14.40 4.85
N GLU A 17 10.05 -15.43 5.19
CA GLU A 17 9.56 -16.50 6.01
C GLU A 17 9.03 -15.96 7.34
N LEU A 18 7.87 -16.47 7.75
CA LEU A 18 7.18 -16.02 8.95
C LEU A 18 7.98 -16.39 10.21
N GLY A 19 8.35 -15.38 10.99
CA GLY A 19 8.99 -15.59 12.29
C GLY A 19 8.00 -16.08 13.36
N PRO A 20 8.50 -16.55 14.52
CA PRO A 20 7.68 -17.12 15.59
C PRO A 20 7.00 -16.05 16.46
N GLU A 21 7.35 -14.80 16.33
CA GLU A 21 6.80 -13.72 17.16
C GLU A 21 5.31 -13.53 16.88
N GLU A 22 4.50 -13.45 17.94
CA GLU A 22 3.06 -13.23 17.81
C GLU A 22 2.77 -11.97 16.99
N ASN A 23 3.51 -10.90 17.22
CA ASN A 23 3.35 -9.62 16.54
C ASN A 23 4.25 -9.45 15.31
N PHE A 24 4.72 -10.54 14.70
CA PHE A 24 5.49 -10.47 13.45
C PHE A 24 4.76 -9.61 12.42
N ASN A 25 5.43 -8.61 11.90
CA ASN A 25 4.86 -7.64 10.99
C ASN A 25 5.85 -7.33 9.85
N GLU A 26 5.41 -7.55 8.63
CA GLU A 26 6.07 -7.05 7.43
C GLU A 26 5.17 -6.07 6.71
N SER A 27 5.72 -4.96 6.26
CA SER A 27 4.93 -3.97 5.55
C SER A 27 5.68 -3.36 4.39
N VAL A 28 4.93 -3.01 3.34
CA VAL A 28 5.42 -2.19 2.25
C VAL A 28 4.55 -0.96 2.08
N TYR A 29 5.16 0.12 1.65
CA TYR A 29 4.53 1.41 1.47
C TYR A 29 5.01 2.03 0.16
N PHE A 30 4.06 2.48 -0.65
CA PHE A 30 4.35 3.22 -1.88
C PHE A 30 3.59 4.54 -1.87
N ASN A 31 4.27 5.60 -2.21
CA ASN A 31 3.65 6.87 -2.53
C ASN A 31 3.92 7.22 -3.99
N PHE A 32 3.09 8.08 -4.54
CA PHE A 32 3.23 8.52 -5.92
C PHE A 32 2.66 9.92 -6.12
N PHE A 33 3.13 10.58 -7.15
CA PHE A 33 2.53 11.79 -7.67
C PHE A 33 2.66 11.80 -9.20
N ASP A 34 1.53 11.98 -9.89
CA ASP A 34 1.46 12.15 -11.33
C ASP A 34 1.21 13.61 -11.67
N PRO A 35 2.23 14.35 -12.15
CA PRO A 35 2.09 15.77 -12.46
C PRO A 35 1.15 16.02 -13.65
N ALA A 36 1.01 15.05 -14.57
CA ALA A 36 0.12 15.21 -15.72
C ALA A 36 -1.35 15.23 -15.31
N GLN A 37 -1.74 14.42 -14.31
CA GLN A 37 -3.09 14.39 -13.76
C GLN A 37 -3.25 15.26 -12.52
N ASN A 38 -2.17 15.83 -12.00
CA ASN A 38 -2.14 16.53 -10.70
C ASN A 38 -2.78 15.70 -9.59
N ARG A 39 -2.41 14.43 -9.53
CA ARG A 39 -2.99 13.43 -8.61
C ARG A 39 -1.87 12.66 -7.93
N GLY A 40 -2.05 12.38 -6.68
CA GLY A 40 -1.11 11.61 -5.89
C GLY A 40 -1.79 10.74 -4.87
N GLY A 41 -1.00 10.03 -4.09
CA GLY A 41 -1.52 9.17 -3.06
C GLY A 41 -0.48 8.25 -2.46
N PHE A 42 -0.95 7.33 -1.64
CA PHE A 42 -0.13 6.25 -1.11
C PHE A 42 -0.94 4.98 -0.90
N LEU A 43 -0.23 3.86 -0.92
CA LEU A 43 -0.77 2.55 -0.65
C LEU A 43 0.17 1.83 0.33
N ARG A 44 -0.42 1.15 1.30
CA ARG A 44 0.35 0.37 2.28
C ARG A 44 -0.36 -0.94 2.55
N ILE A 45 0.42 -2.01 2.63
CA ILE A 45 -0.02 -3.28 3.21
C ILE A 45 0.97 -3.70 4.28
N GLY A 46 0.47 -4.12 5.43
CA GLY A 46 1.27 -4.68 6.52
C GLY A 46 0.72 -6.05 6.90
N ASN A 47 1.47 -7.11 6.61
CA ASN A 47 1.06 -8.46 6.94
C ASN A 47 1.36 -8.78 8.41
N ARG A 48 0.34 -9.23 9.13
CA ARG A 48 0.41 -9.70 10.51
C ARG A 48 -0.20 -11.10 10.59
N ALA A 49 0.40 -12.03 9.86
CA ALA A 49 -0.17 -13.37 9.67
C ALA A 49 -0.32 -14.14 10.99
N ASN A 50 0.60 -13.98 11.95
CA ASN A 50 0.49 -14.63 13.27
C ASN A 50 -0.66 -14.06 14.12
N GLU A 51 -1.10 -12.84 13.83
CA GLU A 51 -2.29 -12.22 14.43
C GLU A 51 -3.56 -12.45 13.59
N GLY A 52 -3.43 -13.05 12.41
CA GLY A 52 -4.54 -13.42 11.54
C GLY A 52 -5.10 -12.33 10.64
N TYR A 53 -4.41 -11.20 10.47
CA TYR A 53 -4.87 -10.10 9.61
C TYR A 53 -3.73 -9.35 8.91
N ALA A 54 -4.10 -8.59 7.90
CA ALA A 54 -3.25 -7.54 7.31
C ALA A 54 -3.86 -6.17 7.56
N GLU A 55 -3.02 -5.15 7.61
CA GLU A 55 -3.47 -3.75 7.59
C GLU A 55 -3.34 -3.22 6.17
N VAL A 56 -4.43 -2.72 5.60
CA VAL A 56 -4.46 -2.16 4.25
C VAL A 56 -4.89 -0.70 4.32
N THR A 57 -4.11 0.18 3.68
CA THR A 57 -4.44 1.59 3.54
C THR A 57 -4.27 2.01 2.10
N VAL A 58 -5.26 2.70 1.56
CA VAL A 58 -5.16 3.37 0.25
C VAL A 58 -5.66 4.80 0.41
N MET A 59 -4.88 5.75 -0.10
CA MET A 59 -5.20 7.17 -0.11
C MET A 59 -4.92 7.74 -1.50
N LEU A 60 -5.90 8.45 -2.06
CA LEU A 60 -5.76 9.21 -3.31
C LEU A 60 -6.11 10.67 -3.07
N TRP A 61 -5.27 11.58 -3.56
CA TRP A 61 -5.53 13.00 -3.57
C TRP A 61 -5.91 13.45 -4.98
N ASN A 62 -7.05 14.13 -5.10
CA ASN A 62 -7.57 14.61 -6.36
C ASN A 62 -7.23 16.11 -6.58
N PRO A 63 -7.19 16.57 -7.86
CA PRO A 63 -6.86 17.95 -8.17
C PRO A 63 -7.79 18.99 -7.55
N ASP A 64 -9.04 18.62 -7.29
CA ASP A 64 -10.06 19.48 -6.68
C ASP A 64 -9.97 19.60 -5.15
N GLY A 65 -8.97 18.96 -4.54
CA GLY A 65 -8.77 18.93 -3.09
C GLY A 65 -9.56 17.84 -2.37
N SER A 66 -10.38 17.07 -3.08
CA SER A 66 -11.03 15.88 -2.52
C SER A 66 -10.05 14.73 -2.37
N ALA A 67 -10.40 13.73 -1.59
CA ALA A 67 -9.60 12.54 -1.39
C ALA A 67 -10.45 11.26 -1.40
N GLY A 68 -9.84 10.17 -1.83
CA GLY A 68 -10.37 8.83 -1.63
C GLY A 68 -9.55 8.10 -0.58
N PHE A 69 -10.20 7.39 0.34
CA PHE A 69 -9.51 6.74 1.45
C PHE A 69 -10.17 5.43 1.82
N ILE A 70 -9.35 4.44 2.14
CA ILE A 70 -9.79 3.24 2.85
C ILE A 70 -8.70 2.76 3.82
N TYR A 71 -9.13 2.26 4.95
CA TYR A 71 -8.34 1.53 5.91
C TYR A 71 -9.12 0.30 6.34
N GLY A 72 -8.45 -0.84 6.43
CA GLY A 72 -9.08 -2.06 6.88
C GLY A 72 -8.09 -3.07 7.42
N LYS A 73 -8.62 -4.05 8.13
CA LYS A 73 -7.87 -5.19 8.69
C LYS A 73 -8.44 -6.50 8.14
N PRO A 74 -8.26 -6.79 6.85
CA PRO A 74 -8.73 -8.05 6.28
C PRO A 74 -8.02 -9.25 6.90
N ALA A 75 -8.73 -10.37 7.03
CA ALA A 75 -8.14 -11.62 7.50
C ALA A 75 -7.14 -12.17 6.48
N ILE A 76 -5.99 -12.61 6.97
CA ILE A 76 -5.01 -13.40 6.22
C ILE A 76 -4.57 -14.60 7.06
N SER A 77 -4.15 -15.68 6.41
CA SER A 77 -3.72 -16.92 7.07
C SER A 77 -2.24 -17.21 6.92
N ASP A 78 -1.56 -16.51 6.01
CA ASP A 78 -0.14 -16.74 5.72
C ASP A 78 0.55 -15.44 5.28
N ASN A 79 1.86 -15.51 5.10
CA ASN A 79 2.70 -14.39 4.68
C ASN A 79 3.30 -14.62 3.27
N SER A 80 2.58 -15.33 2.39
CA SER A 80 3.10 -15.76 1.10
C SER A 80 3.09 -14.68 0.02
N ALA A 81 2.34 -13.60 0.20
CA ALA A 81 2.18 -12.54 -0.79
C ALA A 81 1.80 -11.19 -0.16
N TRP A 82 2.08 -10.12 -0.90
CA TRP A 82 1.58 -8.78 -0.64
C TRP A 82 0.20 -8.61 -1.27
N LYS A 83 -0.82 -9.24 -0.68
CA LYS A 83 -2.16 -9.25 -1.24
C LYS A 83 -3.24 -9.36 -0.17
N ALA A 84 -4.10 -8.35 -0.09
CA ALA A 84 -5.28 -8.37 0.79
C ALA A 84 -6.27 -7.27 0.39
N ALA A 85 -7.56 -7.52 0.56
CA ALA A 85 -8.65 -6.54 0.39
C ALA A 85 -8.59 -5.73 -0.92
N GLY A 86 -8.23 -6.37 -2.03
CA GLY A 86 -8.14 -5.71 -3.33
C GLY A 86 -6.82 -5.01 -3.63
N LEU A 87 -5.93 -4.87 -2.65
CA LEU A 87 -4.56 -4.38 -2.84
C LEU A 87 -3.62 -5.55 -3.10
N GLU A 88 -2.82 -5.44 -4.15
CA GLU A 88 -1.80 -6.42 -4.51
C GLU A 88 -0.53 -5.72 -4.99
N ILE A 89 0.61 -6.21 -4.53
CA ILE A 89 1.92 -5.75 -4.99
C ILE A 89 2.64 -6.94 -5.60
N GLU A 90 2.93 -6.82 -6.89
CA GLU A 90 3.66 -7.83 -7.66
C GLU A 90 5.10 -7.37 -7.87
N VAL A 91 6.04 -8.23 -7.52
CA VAL A 91 7.46 -8.03 -7.82
C VAL A 91 7.73 -8.61 -9.22
N LEU A 92 7.83 -7.74 -10.21
CA LEU A 92 8.06 -8.16 -11.61
C LEU A 92 9.54 -8.38 -11.89
N ARG A 93 10.42 -7.53 -11.35
CA ARG A 93 11.86 -7.71 -11.28
C ARG A 93 12.37 -7.17 -9.95
N PRO A 94 12.90 -8.04 -9.08
CA PRO A 94 13.35 -7.64 -7.75
C PRO A 94 14.30 -6.44 -7.77
N ALA A 95 14.07 -5.47 -6.91
CA ALA A 95 14.81 -4.21 -6.77
C ALA A 95 14.76 -3.28 -7.99
N GLU A 96 14.00 -3.62 -9.04
CA GLU A 96 13.98 -2.85 -10.27
C GLU A 96 12.59 -2.45 -10.73
N TYR A 97 11.59 -3.35 -10.62
CA TYR A 97 10.28 -3.11 -11.20
C TYR A 97 9.17 -3.83 -10.44
N LEU A 98 8.23 -3.04 -9.91
CA LEU A 98 7.08 -3.54 -9.16
C LEU A 98 5.78 -2.97 -9.74
N ARG A 99 4.70 -3.75 -9.62
CA ARG A 99 3.35 -3.29 -9.96
C ARG A 99 2.47 -3.34 -8.72
N THR A 100 1.81 -2.23 -8.45
CA THR A 100 0.83 -2.13 -7.38
C THR A 100 -0.55 -1.92 -7.99
N THR A 101 -1.50 -2.79 -7.64
CA THR A 101 -2.89 -2.67 -8.09
C THR A 101 -3.82 -2.60 -6.90
N TYR A 102 -4.85 -1.76 -7.02
CA TYR A 102 -5.96 -1.73 -6.07
C TYR A 102 -7.28 -1.78 -6.84
N ARG A 103 -8.17 -2.67 -6.43
CA ARG A 103 -9.54 -2.75 -6.91
C ARG A 103 -10.47 -2.93 -5.73
N GLY A 104 -11.26 -1.91 -5.46
CA GLY A 104 -12.18 -1.91 -4.34
C GLY A 104 -12.81 -0.54 -4.14
N ASP A 105 -13.59 -0.42 -3.07
CA ASP A 105 -14.23 0.83 -2.74
C ASP A 105 -13.29 1.77 -1.99
N LEU A 106 -13.37 3.06 -2.30
CA LEU A 106 -12.80 4.12 -1.48
C LEU A 106 -13.90 5.00 -0.92
N LEU A 107 -13.72 5.42 0.33
CA LEU A 107 -14.51 6.48 0.94
C LEU A 107 -14.18 7.79 0.24
N MET A 108 -15.16 8.43 -0.37
CA MET A 108 -14.97 9.68 -1.11
C MET A 108 -15.20 10.87 -0.20
N LEU A 109 -14.13 11.60 0.11
CA LEU A 109 -14.14 12.76 0.99
C LEU A 109 -14.06 14.04 0.17
N ALA A 110 -15.17 14.75 0.04
CA ALA A 110 -15.18 16.07 -0.59
C ALA A 110 -14.27 17.05 0.19
N ASP A 111 -14.25 16.92 1.52
CA ASP A 111 -13.33 17.61 2.41
C ASP A 111 -12.54 16.59 3.24
N PRO A 112 -11.23 16.39 2.97
CA PRO A 112 -10.42 15.45 3.72
C PRO A 112 -10.33 15.73 5.22
N ARG A 113 -10.60 16.97 5.64
CA ARG A 113 -10.64 17.35 7.08
C ARG A 113 -11.73 16.64 7.86
N ALA A 114 -12.72 16.05 7.16
CA ALA A 114 -13.72 15.18 7.79
C ALA A 114 -13.11 14.02 8.57
N MET A 115 -11.87 13.60 8.22
CA MET A 115 -11.13 12.57 8.94
C MET A 115 -10.66 12.97 10.35
N ALA A 116 -10.89 14.20 10.77
CA ALA A 116 -10.75 14.58 12.18
C ALA A 116 -11.70 13.78 13.10
N ASP A 117 -12.82 13.31 12.54
CA ASP A 117 -13.72 12.35 13.17
C ASP A 117 -13.95 11.16 12.22
N PRO A 118 -13.09 10.12 12.27
CA PRO A 118 -13.16 9.01 11.35
C PRO A 118 -14.48 8.25 11.37
N GLY A 119 -15.05 8.04 12.55
CA GLY A 119 -16.32 7.33 12.70
C GLY A 119 -17.45 8.04 11.95
N ARG A 120 -17.53 9.35 12.08
CA ARG A 120 -18.50 10.18 11.37
C ARG A 120 -18.20 10.22 9.86
N ALA A 121 -16.94 10.39 9.47
CA ALA A 121 -16.54 10.42 8.07
C ALA A 121 -16.95 9.16 7.33
N PHE A 122 -16.70 7.99 7.91
CA PHE A 122 -17.09 6.70 7.31
C PHE A 122 -18.60 6.51 7.24
N LYS A 123 -19.34 7.09 8.14
CA LYS A 123 -20.80 7.00 8.19
C LYS A 123 -21.50 7.96 7.21
N GLU A 124 -20.98 9.15 7.03
CA GLU A 124 -21.65 10.24 6.31
C GLU A 124 -21.19 10.41 4.85
N ASN A 125 -20.07 9.82 4.45
CA ASN A 125 -19.53 9.98 3.11
C ASN A 125 -19.76 8.73 2.26
N PRO A 126 -19.95 8.90 0.93
CA PRO A 126 -20.19 7.77 0.03
C PRO A 126 -18.91 6.98 -0.22
N LYS A 127 -19.07 5.70 -0.53
CA LYS A 127 -18.02 4.85 -1.09
C LYS A 127 -18.24 4.69 -2.59
N GLN A 128 -17.14 4.66 -3.35
CA GLN A 128 -17.18 4.44 -4.78
C GLN A 128 -16.13 3.41 -5.19
N PRO A 129 -16.44 2.54 -6.17
CA PRO A 129 -15.47 1.60 -6.70
C PRO A 129 -14.35 2.34 -7.45
N VAL A 130 -13.12 1.91 -7.20
CA VAL A 130 -11.90 2.46 -7.80
C VAL A 130 -11.04 1.33 -8.31
N SER A 131 -10.42 1.54 -9.47
CA SER A 131 -9.38 0.69 -10.02
C SER A 131 -8.14 1.53 -10.27
N LEU A 132 -7.03 1.13 -9.65
CA LEU A 132 -5.76 1.83 -9.72
C LEU A 132 -4.65 0.85 -10.07
N THR A 133 -3.79 1.23 -11.01
CA THR A 133 -2.57 0.49 -11.33
C THR A 133 -1.39 1.45 -11.35
N LEU A 134 -0.36 1.13 -10.57
CA LEU A 134 0.89 1.86 -10.52
C LEU A 134 2.02 0.93 -10.90
N GLU A 135 2.92 1.41 -11.74
CA GLU A 135 4.15 0.70 -12.08
C GLU A 135 5.34 1.53 -11.60
N HIS A 136 6.21 0.91 -10.81
CA HIS A 136 7.37 1.54 -10.22
C HIS A 136 8.64 0.96 -10.83
N SER A 137 9.38 1.79 -11.55
CA SER A 137 10.71 1.47 -12.05
C SER A 137 11.75 2.19 -11.23
N ALA A 138 12.77 1.47 -10.75
CA ALA A 138 13.86 2.07 -9.99
C ALA A 138 14.66 3.01 -10.89
N VAL A 139 14.87 4.24 -10.43
CA VAL A 139 15.68 5.27 -11.11
C VAL A 139 16.97 5.58 -10.36
N GLY A 140 17.19 4.95 -9.22
CA GLY A 140 18.36 5.08 -8.38
C GLY A 140 18.59 3.83 -7.53
N PRO A 141 19.67 3.80 -6.74
CA PRO A 141 19.96 2.65 -5.90
C PRO A 141 18.96 2.50 -4.76
N LEU A 142 18.71 1.26 -4.34
CA LEU A 142 18.02 0.96 -3.08
C LEU A 142 18.97 1.12 -1.90
N TYR A 143 18.44 1.61 -0.79
CA TYR A 143 19.17 1.77 0.45
C TYR A 143 18.61 0.87 1.54
N GLY A 144 19.48 0.05 2.15
CA GLY A 144 19.16 -0.68 3.36
C GLY A 144 19.59 0.13 4.59
N HIS A 145 18.70 0.28 5.57
CA HIS A 145 19.06 0.76 6.90
C HIS A 145 19.55 -0.40 7.75
N VAL A 146 20.59 -0.13 8.52
CA VAL A 146 21.15 -1.06 9.51
C VAL A 146 20.62 -0.69 10.89
#